data_b195b1cd1deb533aaca1986aa5495912
#
_entry.id   b195b1cd1deb533aaca1986aa5495912
#
_cell.length_a   1.000
_cell.length_b   1.000
_cell.length_c   1.000
_cell.angle_alpha   90.00
_cell.angle_beta   90.00
_cell.angle_gamma   90.00
#
_symmetry.space_group_name_H-M   'P 1'
#
loop_
_entity.id
_entity.type
_entity.pdbx_description
1 polymer ?
#
loop_
_entity_poly.entity_id
_entity_poly.type
_entity_poly.pdbx_seq_one_letter_code
_entity_poly.pdbx_strand_id
1 'polypeptide(L)'
;PHTMDPKFPGLCENIVPLGECLNGDVLYEKRQELLPLFNANSLLHKKASRLIKAAGRLLDDSFAVDCRCTDLDRAAEFAKKLADRIFGKGRGKDGCEKRRFLSGITPEGHTVFSDTPLKLCQKVITVEDAYGGASSIIMAVLRKRALEAGCTIYVCPCAIHPMRKIDHIIIPEKSIAFC
;
A
#
# COMPACT_ATOMS: atom_id res chain seq x y z
N PRO A 1 -9.63 11.22 0.10
CA PRO A 1 -9.94 10.87 -1.28
C PRO A 1 -8.73 11.16 -2.13
N HIS A 2 -8.17 10.11 -2.75
CA HIS A 2 -7.10 10.31 -3.69
C HIS A 2 -7.73 10.70 -5.02
N THR A 3 -7.67 11.98 -5.35
CA THR A 3 -7.84 12.43 -6.72
C THR A 3 -6.62 11.95 -7.49
N MET A 4 -6.78 10.88 -8.23
CA MET A 4 -5.84 10.55 -9.29
C MET A 4 -6.32 11.32 -10.51
N ASP A 5 -5.50 12.22 -11.02
CA ASP A 5 -5.79 12.86 -12.28
C ASP A 5 -5.84 11.80 -13.38
N PRO A 6 -6.92 11.70 -14.14
CA PRO A 6 -7.04 10.74 -15.22
C PRO A 6 -5.97 11.05 -16.27
N LYS A 7 -5.22 10.03 -16.69
CA LYS A 7 -4.17 10.17 -17.70
C LYS A 7 -4.72 10.06 -19.12
N PHE A 8 -5.72 9.20 -19.30
CA PHE A 8 -6.33 8.91 -20.60
C PHE A 8 -7.85 8.81 -20.50
N PRO A 9 -8.53 9.94 -20.16
CA PRO A 9 -9.99 9.97 -20.01
C PRO A 9 -10.64 9.61 -21.34
N GLY A 10 -11.59 8.69 -21.30
CA GLY A 10 -12.34 8.23 -22.48
C GLY A 10 -11.63 7.17 -23.33
N LEU A 11 -10.33 6.91 -23.13
CA LEU A 11 -9.59 5.85 -23.84
C LEU A 11 -9.52 4.56 -23.02
N CYS A 12 -9.03 4.64 -21.80
CA CYS A 12 -8.91 3.50 -20.88
C CYS A 12 -9.45 3.79 -19.48
N GLU A 13 -9.96 4.97 -19.24
CA GLU A 13 -10.50 5.41 -17.96
C GLU A 13 -11.90 5.94 -18.15
N ASN A 14 -12.86 5.41 -17.38
CA ASN A 14 -14.21 5.94 -17.32
C ASN A 14 -14.30 6.94 -16.18
N ILE A 15 -14.66 8.18 -16.51
CA ILE A 15 -14.92 9.21 -15.51
C ILE A 15 -16.40 9.15 -15.14
N VAL A 16 -16.68 8.98 -13.85
CA VAL A 16 -18.03 9.09 -13.29
C VAL A 16 -18.11 10.41 -12.55
N PRO A 17 -18.74 11.45 -13.13
CA PRO A 17 -18.80 12.80 -12.55
C PRO A 17 -19.82 12.86 -11.42
N LEU A 18 -19.47 12.37 -10.23
CA LEU A 18 -20.36 12.40 -9.05
C LEU A 18 -20.81 13.83 -8.68
N GLY A 19 -20.08 14.85 -9.14
CA GLY A 19 -20.48 16.25 -8.97
C GLY A 19 -21.83 16.60 -9.59
N GLU A 20 -22.26 15.88 -10.63
CA GLU A 20 -23.57 16.05 -11.25
C GLU A 20 -24.72 15.60 -10.35
N CYS A 21 -24.42 14.75 -9.34
CA CYS A 21 -25.39 14.32 -8.32
C CYS A 21 -25.58 15.35 -7.20
N LEU A 22 -24.78 16.43 -7.17
CA LEU A 22 -24.85 17.46 -6.15
C LEU A 22 -25.85 18.54 -6.57
N ASN A 23 -26.77 18.90 -5.68
CA ASN A 23 -27.64 20.05 -5.87
C ASN A 23 -26.90 21.32 -5.41
N GLY A 24 -26.37 22.08 -6.39
CA GLY A 24 -25.58 23.29 -6.15
C GLY A 24 -26.37 24.38 -5.43
N ASP A 25 -27.66 24.54 -5.73
CA ASP A 25 -28.50 25.56 -5.13
C ASP A 25 -28.71 25.29 -3.64
N VAL A 26 -29.02 24.04 -3.26
CA VAL A 26 -29.15 23.64 -1.86
C VAL A 26 -27.83 23.81 -1.11
N LEU A 27 -26.68 23.50 -1.73
CA LEU A 27 -25.38 23.70 -1.11
C LEU A 27 -25.10 25.19 -0.89
N TYR A 28 -25.47 26.03 -1.85
CA TYR A 28 -25.29 27.47 -1.75
C TYR A 28 -26.21 28.08 -0.66
N GLU A 29 -27.47 27.66 -0.56
CA GLU A 29 -28.35 28.08 0.51
C GLU A 29 -27.80 27.74 1.90
N LYS A 30 -27.25 26.54 2.06
CA LYS A 30 -26.70 26.05 3.33
C LYS A 30 -25.23 26.46 3.59
N ARG A 31 -24.62 27.28 2.73
CA ARG A 31 -23.19 27.59 2.82
C ARG A 31 -22.75 28.16 4.16
N GLN A 32 -23.61 28.95 4.84
CA GLN A 32 -23.29 29.55 6.14
C GLN A 32 -23.13 28.49 7.25
N GLU A 33 -23.86 27.38 7.16
CA GLU A 33 -23.74 26.25 8.07
C GLU A 33 -22.58 25.35 7.68
N LEU A 34 -22.41 25.11 6.37
CA LEU A 34 -21.42 24.14 5.86
C LEU A 34 -19.99 24.65 5.96
N LEU A 35 -19.71 25.91 5.69
CA LEU A 35 -18.35 26.46 5.71
C LEU A 35 -17.62 26.28 7.06
N PRO A 36 -18.25 26.56 8.22
CA PRO A 36 -17.61 26.30 9.51
C PRO A 36 -17.32 24.81 9.73
N LEU A 37 -18.22 23.93 9.31
CA LEU A 37 -18.05 22.46 9.42
C LEU A 37 -16.89 21.98 8.56
N PHE A 38 -16.77 22.44 7.31
CA PHE A 38 -15.65 22.11 6.43
C PHE A 38 -14.32 22.60 7.03
N ASN A 39 -14.29 23.81 7.60
CA ASN A 39 -13.10 24.34 8.23
C ASN A 39 -12.70 23.53 9.48
N ALA A 40 -13.65 23.20 10.34
CA ALA A 40 -13.43 22.35 11.51
C ALA A 40 -12.91 20.97 11.11
N ASN A 41 -13.53 20.33 10.12
CA ASN A 41 -13.10 19.04 9.58
C ASN A 41 -11.65 19.12 9.03
N SER A 42 -11.35 20.18 8.26
CA SER A 42 -9.99 20.39 7.74
C SER A 42 -8.95 20.50 8.85
N LEU A 43 -9.26 21.20 9.94
CA LEU A 43 -8.41 21.32 11.12
C LEU A 43 -8.16 19.96 11.80
N LEU A 44 -9.21 19.15 11.96
CA LEU A 44 -9.13 17.80 12.53
C LEU A 44 -8.25 16.90 11.67
N HIS A 45 -8.44 16.92 10.35
CA HIS A 45 -7.60 16.16 9.43
C HIS A 45 -6.12 16.58 9.49
N LYS A 46 -5.84 17.88 9.57
CA LYS A 46 -4.47 18.38 9.76
C LYS A 46 -3.84 17.91 11.07
N LYS A 47 -4.64 17.86 12.15
CA LYS A 47 -4.20 17.37 13.46
C LYS A 47 -3.91 15.86 13.40
N ALA A 48 -4.82 15.07 12.84
CA ALA A 48 -4.64 13.62 12.66
C ALA A 48 -3.40 13.31 11.82
N SER A 49 -3.22 14.00 10.69
CA SER A 49 -2.04 13.84 9.83
C SER A 49 -0.73 14.14 10.54
N ARG A 50 -0.70 15.14 11.43
CA ARG A 50 0.49 15.43 12.26
C ARG A 50 0.81 14.31 13.24
N LEU A 51 -0.21 13.72 13.88
CA LEU A 51 -0.02 12.60 14.80
C LEU A 51 0.46 11.35 14.07
N ILE A 52 -0.13 11.02 12.92
CA ILE A 52 0.31 9.90 12.08
C ILE A 52 1.77 10.11 11.63
N LYS A 53 2.13 11.33 11.24
CA LYS A 53 3.52 11.67 10.88
C LYS A 53 4.50 11.52 12.06
N ALA A 54 4.08 11.86 13.27
CA ALA A 54 4.91 11.66 14.46
C ALA A 54 5.09 10.16 14.77
N ALA A 55 4.02 9.37 14.71
CA ALA A 55 4.09 7.91 14.84
C ALA A 55 5.02 7.29 13.78
N GLY A 56 4.95 7.78 12.54
CA GLY A 56 5.84 7.35 11.48
C GLY A 56 7.31 7.58 11.78
N ARG A 57 7.69 8.70 12.39
CA ARG A 57 9.08 8.96 12.79
C ARG A 57 9.59 7.98 13.85
N LEU A 58 8.74 7.64 14.82
CA LEU A 58 9.10 6.62 15.82
C LEU A 58 9.32 5.24 15.19
N LEU A 59 8.52 4.89 14.19
CA LEU A 59 8.73 3.68 13.41
C LEU A 59 10.02 3.74 12.57
N ASP A 60 10.38 4.89 12.01
CA ASP A 60 11.65 5.08 11.30
C ASP A 60 12.86 4.82 12.22
N ASP A 61 12.80 5.31 13.46
CA ASP A 61 13.86 5.08 14.45
C ASP A 61 13.97 3.60 14.82
N SER A 62 12.85 2.94 15.07
CA SER A 62 12.80 1.51 15.35
C SER A 62 13.34 0.66 14.19
N PHE A 63 12.95 1.00 12.95
CA PHE A 63 13.47 0.39 11.73
C PHE A 63 14.99 0.55 11.59
N ALA A 64 15.50 1.75 11.89
CA ALA A 64 16.95 2.01 11.82
C ALA A 64 17.75 1.19 12.84
N VAL A 65 17.17 0.95 14.03
CA VAL A 65 17.77 0.07 15.04
C VAL A 65 17.73 -1.37 14.55
N ASP A 66 16.58 -1.83 14.08
CA ASP A 66 16.38 -3.20 13.59
C ASP A 66 17.32 -3.54 12.43
N CYS A 67 17.50 -2.65 11.45
CA CYS A 67 18.45 -2.83 10.37
C CYS A 67 19.91 -3.02 10.84
N ARG A 68 20.29 -2.40 11.97
CA ARG A 68 21.64 -2.58 12.55
C ARG A 68 21.82 -3.91 13.28
N CYS A 69 20.73 -4.49 13.76
CA CYS A 69 20.72 -5.76 14.49
C CYS A 69 20.40 -6.97 13.59
N THR A 70 19.96 -6.72 12.35
CA THR A 70 19.54 -7.77 11.41
C THR A 70 20.65 -8.06 10.40
N ASP A 71 20.88 -9.35 10.13
CA ASP A 71 21.75 -9.80 9.03
C ASP A 71 21.02 -9.63 7.70
N LEU A 72 21.16 -8.44 7.11
CA LEU A 72 20.47 -8.06 5.87
C LEU A 72 20.96 -8.87 4.66
N ASP A 73 22.21 -9.28 4.64
CA ASP A 73 22.76 -10.11 3.57
C ASP A 73 22.13 -11.49 3.57
N ARG A 74 22.01 -12.10 4.74
CA ARG A 74 21.30 -13.38 4.92
C ARG A 74 19.82 -13.28 4.54
N ALA A 75 19.16 -12.18 4.90
CA ALA A 75 17.77 -11.91 4.49
C ALA A 75 17.66 -11.81 2.97
N ALA A 76 18.58 -11.11 2.31
CA ALA A 76 18.63 -10.98 0.85
C ALA A 76 18.89 -12.32 0.16
N GLU A 77 19.80 -13.14 0.66
CA GLU A 77 20.05 -14.48 0.13
C GLU A 77 18.85 -15.40 0.28
N PHE A 78 18.19 -15.37 1.44
CA PHE A 78 16.96 -16.11 1.65
C PHE A 78 15.89 -15.71 0.64
N ALA A 79 15.69 -14.39 0.48
CA ALA A 79 14.72 -13.85 -0.46
C ALA A 79 15.00 -14.24 -1.92
N LYS A 80 16.28 -14.24 -2.34
CA LYS A 80 16.68 -14.71 -3.67
C LYS A 80 16.34 -16.18 -3.88
N LYS A 81 16.70 -17.05 -2.93
CA LYS A 81 16.40 -18.49 -2.97
C LYS A 81 14.89 -18.74 -3.01
N LEU A 82 14.11 -18.00 -2.24
CA LEU A 82 12.66 -18.08 -2.23
C LEU A 82 12.08 -17.64 -3.58
N ALA A 83 12.55 -16.50 -4.10
CA ALA A 83 12.12 -15.95 -5.38
C ALA A 83 12.45 -16.90 -6.55
N ASP A 84 13.65 -17.48 -6.59
CA ASP A 84 14.06 -18.44 -7.63
C ASP A 84 13.16 -19.68 -7.63
N ARG A 85 12.75 -20.15 -6.46
CA ARG A 85 11.85 -21.29 -6.30
C ARG A 85 10.43 -21.01 -6.82
N ILE A 86 9.96 -19.75 -6.65
CA ILE A 86 8.58 -19.36 -6.98
C ILE A 86 8.48 -18.88 -8.44
N PHE A 87 9.42 -18.06 -8.87
CA PHE A 87 9.36 -17.36 -10.16
C PHE A 87 10.21 -18.02 -11.25
N GLY A 88 11.23 -18.79 -10.86
CA GLY A 88 12.20 -19.36 -11.80
C GLY A 88 13.03 -18.27 -12.50
N LYS A 89 13.50 -18.58 -13.71
CA LYS A 89 14.20 -17.63 -14.58
C LYS A 89 13.18 -16.66 -15.21
N GLY A 90 13.55 -15.38 -15.31
CA GLY A 90 12.71 -14.34 -15.93
C GLY A 90 12.29 -14.72 -17.36
N ARG A 91 11.08 -14.32 -17.75
CA ARG A 91 10.47 -14.65 -19.06
C ARG A 91 10.73 -13.60 -20.14
N GLY A 92 11.55 -12.58 -19.88
CA GLY A 92 11.85 -11.51 -20.85
C GLY A 92 10.69 -10.57 -21.17
N LYS A 93 9.60 -10.62 -20.39
CA LYS A 93 8.49 -9.66 -20.43
C LYS A 93 8.49 -8.89 -19.13
N ASP A 94 8.33 -7.57 -19.22
CA ASP A 94 8.17 -6.74 -18.04
C ASP A 94 6.80 -7.01 -17.39
N GLY A 95 6.84 -7.27 -16.09
CA GLY A 95 5.64 -7.40 -15.27
C GLY A 95 4.94 -6.06 -15.05
N CYS A 96 3.74 -6.11 -14.52
CA CYS A 96 2.94 -4.92 -14.22
C CYS A 96 2.75 -4.76 -12.72
N GLU A 97 3.05 -3.59 -12.17
CA GLU A 97 2.78 -3.23 -10.78
C GLU A 97 1.51 -2.40 -10.65
N LYS A 98 0.61 -2.84 -9.80
CA LYS A 98 -0.61 -2.11 -9.43
C LYS A 98 -0.60 -1.85 -7.93
N ARG A 99 -0.59 -0.59 -7.53
CA ARG A 99 -0.68 -0.23 -6.10
C ARG A 99 -2.12 -0.28 -5.61
N ARG A 100 -2.31 -0.88 -4.43
CA ARG A 100 -3.60 -0.95 -3.74
C ARG A 100 -3.38 -0.79 -2.25
N PHE A 101 -4.32 -0.19 -1.54
CA PHE A 101 -4.30 -0.16 -0.08
C PHE A 101 -5.06 -1.37 0.46
N LEU A 102 -4.39 -2.13 1.33
CA LEU A 102 -4.97 -3.24 2.07
C LEU A 102 -5.18 -2.89 3.54
N SER A 103 -4.59 -1.80 3.98
CA SER A 103 -4.70 -1.27 5.33
C SER A 103 -5.00 0.23 5.32
N GLY A 104 -5.54 0.73 6.41
CA GLY A 104 -5.86 2.14 6.59
C GLY A 104 -5.80 2.54 8.06
N ILE A 105 -5.69 3.84 8.30
CA ILE A 105 -5.86 4.43 9.62
C ILE A 105 -7.28 4.96 9.69
N THR A 106 -8.08 4.41 10.61
CA THR A 106 -9.48 4.75 10.84
C THR A 106 -9.64 5.38 12.23
N PRO A 107 -10.82 5.92 12.57
CA PRO A 107 -11.09 6.37 13.93
C PRO A 107 -10.97 5.26 14.98
N GLU A 108 -11.21 4.01 14.59
CA GLU A 108 -11.07 2.82 15.43
C GLU A 108 -9.62 2.32 15.53
N GLY A 109 -8.70 2.93 14.79
CA GLY A 109 -7.29 2.58 14.77
C GLY A 109 -6.81 2.03 13.43
N HIS A 110 -5.75 1.24 13.46
CA HIS A 110 -5.20 0.59 12.28
C HIS A 110 -6.03 -0.63 11.89
N THR A 111 -6.60 -0.58 10.69
CA THR A 111 -7.43 -1.66 10.13
C THR A 111 -6.72 -2.30 8.94
N VAL A 112 -6.70 -3.64 8.90
CA VAL A 112 -6.12 -4.42 7.79
C VAL A 112 -7.18 -5.37 7.25
N PHE A 113 -7.38 -5.38 5.93
CA PHE A 113 -8.28 -6.31 5.24
C PHE A 113 -7.56 -7.63 4.92
N SER A 114 -7.20 -8.36 5.98
CA SER A 114 -6.40 -9.59 5.91
C SER A 114 -7.05 -10.73 5.11
N ASP A 115 -8.38 -10.71 4.98
CA ASP A 115 -9.11 -11.70 4.18
C ASP A 115 -8.85 -11.59 2.68
N THR A 116 -8.44 -10.41 2.20
CA THR A 116 -8.25 -10.17 0.76
C THR A 116 -7.18 -11.07 0.15
N PRO A 117 -5.96 -11.19 0.72
CA PRO A 117 -4.98 -12.14 0.23
C PRO A 117 -5.47 -13.59 0.24
N LEU A 118 -6.21 -13.99 1.29
CA LEU A 118 -6.76 -15.35 1.43
C LEU A 118 -7.82 -15.66 0.37
N LYS A 119 -8.59 -14.67 -0.07
CA LYS A 119 -9.60 -14.83 -1.12
C LYS A 119 -9.01 -14.83 -2.52
N LEU A 120 -7.89 -14.15 -2.73
CA LEU A 120 -7.24 -14.01 -4.03
C LEU A 120 -6.17 -15.07 -4.31
N CYS A 121 -5.63 -15.70 -3.27
CA CYS A 121 -4.50 -16.61 -3.37
C CYS A 121 -4.73 -17.88 -2.54
N GLN A 122 -4.29 -19.01 -3.09
CA GLN A 122 -4.31 -20.28 -2.36
C GLN A 122 -3.21 -20.40 -1.32
N LYS A 123 -2.12 -19.65 -1.52
CA LYS A 123 -0.96 -19.68 -0.62
C LYS A 123 -0.62 -18.27 -0.14
N VAL A 124 -0.59 -18.10 1.18
CA VAL A 124 -0.10 -16.88 1.83
C VAL A 124 1.17 -17.22 2.59
N ILE A 125 2.24 -16.49 2.32
CA ILE A 125 3.51 -16.59 3.04
C ILE A 125 3.63 -15.36 3.92
N THR A 126 3.67 -15.58 5.21
CA THR A 126 3.83 -14.51 6.20
C THR A 126 5.30 -14.35 6.57
N VAL A 127 5.76 -13.11 6.61
CA VAL A 127 7.09 -12.73 7.10
C VAL A 127 6.88 -12.02 8.43
N GLU A 128 7.21 -12.71 9.52
CA GLU A 128 7.12 -12.14 10.86
C GLU A 128 8.37 -11.30 11.13
N ASP A 129 8.16 -9.98 11.22
CA ASP A 129 9.22 -9.00 11.45
C ASP A 129 8.62 -7.76 12.12
N ALA A 130 9.01 -7.51 13.36
CA ALA A 130 8.38 -6.48 14.19
C ALA A 130 8.58 -5.05 13.67
N TYR A 131 9.78 -4.75 13.13
CA TYR A 131 10.13 -3.38 12.74
C TYR A 131 10.51 -3.23 11.26
N GLY A 132 10.64 -4.32 10.53
CA GLY A 132 10.71 -4.29 9.07
C GLY A 132 12.10 -4.39 8.47
N GLY A 133 13.15 -4.62 9.25
CA GLY A 133 14.54 -4.71 8.74
C GLY A 133 14.72 -5.81 7.72
N ALA A 134 14.41 -7.06 8.09
CA ALA A 134 14.50 -8.20 7.18
C ALA A 134 13.39 -8.17 6.13
N SER A 135 12.14 -7.90 6.54
CA SER A 135 10.98 -7.93 5.64
C SER A 135 11.07 -6.91 4.51
N SER A 136 11.65 -5.74 4.75
CA SER A 136 11.85 -4.72 3.70
C SER A 136 12.74 -5.24 2.56
N ILE A 137 13.82 -5.94 2.89
CA ILE A 137 14.73 -6.56 1.91
C ILE A 137 14.02 -7.71 1.19
N ILE A 138 13.34 -8.57 1.94
CA ILE A 138 12.61 -9.72 1.39
C ILE A 138 11.55 -9.24 0.39
N MET A 139 10.71 -8.27 0.78
CA MET A 139 9.67 -7.73 -0.09
C MET A 139 10.24 -7.03 -1.33
N ALA A 140 11.36 -6.29 -1.18
CA ALA A 140 12.02 -5.64 -2.31
C ALA A 140 12.53 -6.65 -3.35
N VAL A 141 13.18 -7.73 -2.89
CA VAL A 141 13.68 -8.80 -3.76
C VAL A 141 12.53 -9.54 -4.44
N LEU A 142 11.49 -9.92 -3.69
CA LEU A 142 10.33 -10.63 -4.23
C LEU A 142 9.57 -9.78 -5.26
N ARG A 143 9.36 -8.48 -4.97
CA ARG A 143 8.76 -7.53 -5.91
C ARG A 143 9.54 -7.46 -7.21
N LYS A 144 10.86 -7.25 -7.13
CA LYS A 144 11.74 -7.17 -8.30
C LYS A 144 11.66 -8.44 -9.14
N ARG A 145 11.83 -9.61 -8.50
CA ARG A 145 11.84 -10.91 -9.19
C ARG A 145 10.48 -11.26 -9.80
N ALA A 146 9.38 -10.91 -9.16
CA ALA A 146 8.04 -11.10 -9.72
C ALA A 146 7.83 -10.27 -11.00
N LEU A 147 8.29 -9.02 -11.01
CA LEU A 147 8.23 -8.16 -12.20
C LEU A 147 9.14 -8.68 -13.32
N GLU A 148 10.38 -9.08 -13.03
CA GLU A 148 11.30 -9.69 -14.00
C GLU A 148 10.76 -11.02 -14.57
N ALA A 149 9.92 -11.72 -13.80
CA ALA A 149 9.22 -12.93 -14.27
C ALA A 149 7.97 -12.62 -15.11
N GLY A 150 7.64 -11.34 -15.36
CA GLY A 150 6.51 -10.90 -16.16
C GLY A 150 5.17 -10.99 -15.43
N CYS A 151 5.16 -11.07 -14.09
CA CYS A 151 3.92 -11.18 -13.33
C CYS A 151 3.23 -9.82 -13.16
N THR A 152 1.89 -9.83 -13.14
CA THR A 152 1.11 -8.71 -12.60
C THR A 152 1.04 -8.84 -11.10
N ILE A 153 1.52 -7.82 -10.39
CA ILE A 153 1.55 -7.81 -8.93
C ILE A 153 0.71 -6.68 -8.35
N TYR A 154 0.02 -6.95 -7.25
CA TYR A 154 -0.56 -5.91 -6.41
C TYR A 154 0.37 -5.64 -5.23
N VAL A 155 0.91 -4.42 -5.18
CA VAL A 155 1.74 -3.97 -4.07
C VAL A 155 0.90 -3.16 -3.12
N CYS A 156 0.84 -3.59 -1.86
CA CYS A 156 0.08 -2.93 -0.81
C CYS A 156 1.06 -2.26 0.16
N PRO A 157 1.17 -0.92 0.09
CA PRO A 157 2.05 -0.18 0.98
C PRO A 157 1.48 -0.09 2.40
N CYS A 158 2.36 0.16 3.35
CA CYS A 158 2.02 0.42 4.74
C CYS A 158 1.15 1.69 4.85
N ALA A 159 0.10 1.64 5.66
CA ALA A 159 -0.79 2.79 5.86
C ALA A 159 -0.10 4.00 6.51
N ILE A 160 0.94 3.79 7.32
CA ILE A 160 1.70 4.85 7.99
C ILE A 160 2.83 5.37 7.10
N HIS A 161 3.54 4.46 6.39
CA HIS A 161 4.66 4.78 5.51
C HIS A 161 4.44 4.31 4.06
N PRO A 162 3.44 4.84 3.34
CA PRO A 162 3.06 4.31 2.03
C PRO A 162 4.12 4.51 0.94
N MET A 163 5.06 5.41 1.15
CA MET A 163 6.15 5.69 0.19
C MET A 163 7.42 4.87 0.46
N ARG A 164 7.53 4.22 1.64
CA ARG A 164 8.76 3.55 2.07
C ARG A 164 8.59 2.05 2.28
N LYS A 165 7.48 1.63 2.90
CA LYS A 165 7.29 0.24 3.32
C LYS A 165 6.21 -0.43 2.50
N ILE A 166 6.50 -1.65 2.06
CA ILE A 166 5.53 -2.57 1.44
C ILE A 166 5.15 -3.59 2.52
N ASP A 167 3.86 -3.64 2.84
CA ASP A 167 3.34 -4.60 3.81
C ASP A 167 2.91 -5.91 3.12
N HIS A 168 2.34 -5.83 1.88
CA HIS A 168 1.90 -7.03 1.19
C HIS A 168 2.20 -6.97 -0.31
N ILE A 169 2.47 -8.14 -0.89
CA ILE A 169 2.56 -8.36 -2.33
C ILE A 169 1.64 -9.51 -2.69
N ILE A 170 0.67 -9.27 -3.57
CA ILE A 170 -0.30 -10.27 -4.01
C ILE A 170 -0.06 -10.54 -5.50
N ILE A 171 0.08 -11.80 -5.87
CA ILE A 171 0.37 -12.26 -7.23
C ILE A 171 -0.70 -13.29 -7.63
N PRO A 172 -1.88 -12.84 -8.12
CA PRO A 172 -2.99 -13.75 -8.42
C PRO A 172 -2.65 -14.81 -9.46
N GLU A 173 -1.85 -14.46 -10.48
CA GLU A 173 -1.40 -15.39 -11.52
C GLU A 173 -0.61 -16.59 -10.99
N LYS A 174 0.04 -16.42 -9.83
CA LYS A 174 0.76 -17.48 -9.11
C LYS A 174 -0.04 -18.04 -7.95
N SER A 175 -1.22 -17.47 -7.68
CA SER A 175 -2.05 -17.81 -6.52
C SER A 175 -1.29 -17.72 -5.19
N ILE A 176 -0.38 -16.74 -5.07
CA ILE A 176 0.49 -16.53 -3.90
C ILE A 176 0.45 -15.09 -3.42
N ALA A 177 0.46 -14.92 -2.11
CA ALA A 177 0.65 -13.62 -1.47
C ALA A 177 1.77 -13.68 -0.42
N PHE A 178 2.43 -12.56 -0.22
CA PHE A 178 3.42 -12.31 0.83
C PHE A 178 2.88 -11.21 1.74
N CYS A 179 2.86 -11.43 3.06
CA CYS A 179 2.29 -10.55 4.06
C CYS A 179 3.25 -10.36 5.24
#